data_1bb2214a19c1ae629a88919d65c5f36c
#
_entry.id   1bb2214a19c1ae629a88919d65c5f36c
#
_cell.length_a   1.000
_cell.length_b   1.000
_cell.length_c   1.000
_cell.angle_alpha   90.00
_cell.angle_beta   90.00
_cell.angle_gamma   90.00
#
_symmetry.space_group_name_H-M   'P 1'
#
loop_
_entity.id
_entity.type
_entity.pdbx_description
1 polymer ?
#
loop_
_entity_poly.entity_id
_entity_poly.type
_entity_poly.pdbx_seq_one_letter_code
_entity_poly.pdbx_strand_id
1 'polypeptide(L)'
;QEYIEFRAKENEDFSKLLAKYPYSTVGDMTVDSHNRVVTLSKYKIVKSGVASKGRGNNRAIYSDIVVGCDTIRVINAHLASNHISYTDKQEIDSISHGMKVEKVKDKIHTLDKKVSNNYVIREQMANDIDSVIAQTKTRVIVCGDFNDVPVSYVFHKIKGERMSVANEEFGWGYNYTFREAPFYFCIDHILYQTDGFDCLDYERLKVPYSDHYPSMMQFSIKQ
;
A
#
# COMPACT_ATOMS: atom_id res chain seq x y z
N GLN A 1 -2.71 5.16 -5.48
CA GLN A 1 -3.03 4.74 -4.11
C GLN A 1 -3.74 5.85 -3.32
N GLU A 2 -3.14 6.96 -3.04
CA GLU A 2 -3.81 8.13 -2.48
C GLU A 2 -4.35 9.03 -3.60
N TYR A 3 -5.62 9.36 -3.51
CA TYR A 3 -6.32 10.17 -4.49
C TYR A 3 -6.94 11.40 -3.84
N ILE A 4 -6.64 12.58 -4.37
CA ILE A 4 -7.21 13.85 -3.92
C ILE A 4 -8.24 14.32 -4.94
N GLU A 5 -9.51 14.00 -4.70
CA GLU A 5 -10.62 14.26 -5.65
C GLU A 5 -10.77 15.75 -6.02
N PHE A 6 -10.56 16.65 -5.07
CA PHE A 6 -10.71 18.08 -5.28
C PHE A 6 -9.72 18.64 -6.30
N ARG A 7 -8.45 18.26 -6.21
CA ARG A 7 -7.41 18.70 -7.15
C ARG A 7 -7.49 18.01 -8.51
N ALA A 8 -8.05 16.83 -8.56
CA ALA A 8 -8.17 16.05 -9.77
C ALA A 8 -9.16 16.63 -10.78
N LYS A 9 -10.27 17.19 -10.30
CA LYS A 9 -11.29 17.83 -11.18
C LYS A 9 -10.80 19.14 -11.81
N GLU A 10 -9.82 19.79 -11.20
CA GLU A 10 -9.25 21.05 -11.69
C GLU A 10 -8.04 20.83 -12.62
N ASN A 11 -7.50 19.60 -12.68
CA ASN A 11 -6.34 19.26 -13.50
C ASN A 11 -6.77 18.53 -14.78
N GLU A 12 -6.65 19.21 -15.92
CA GLU A 12 -7.04 18.70 -17.24
C GLU A 12 -6.28 17.40 -17.62
N ASP A 13 -5.00 17.31 -17.27
CA ASP A 13 -4.19 16.12 -17.59
C ASP A 13 -4.62 14.92 -16.77
N PHE A 14 -5.03 15.13 -15.51
CA PHE A 14 -5.57 14.09 -14.67
C PHE A 14 -6.95 13.63 -15.17
N SER A 15 -7.79 14.54 -15.63
CA SER A 15 -9.08 14.20 -16.25
C SER A 15 -8.90 13.37 -17.51
N LYS A 16 -7.90 13.70 -18.36
CA LYS A 16 -7.51 12.88 -19.52
C LYS A 16 -6.99 11.50 -19.11
N LEU A 17 -6.25 11.40 -18.01
CA LEU A 17 -5.81 10.10 -17.47
C LEU A 17 -7.00 9.27 -17.05
N LEU A 18 -7.92 9.82 -16.24
CA LEU A 18 -9.12 9.12 -15.78
C LEU A 18 -9.99 8.63 -16.94
N ALA A 19 -10.10 9.40 -18.02
CA ALA A 19 -10.84 8.99 -19.21
C ALA A 19 -10.32 7.70 -19.87
N LYS A 20 -9.04 7.33 -19.63
CA LYS A 20 -8.46 6.06 -20.09
C LYS A 20 -8.84 4.86 -19.23
N TYR A 21 -9.44 5.09 -18.06
CA TYR A 21 -9.83 4.06 -17.08
C TYR A 21 -11.32 4.19 -16.76
N PRO A 22 -12.21 3.58 -17.59
CA PRO A 22 -13.66 3.76 -17.48
C PRO A 22 -14.26 3.16 -16.22
N TYR A 23 -13.52 2.32 -15.49
CA TYR A 23 -13.99 1.70 -14.27
C TYR A 23 -13.12 2.11 -13.08
N SER A 24 -13.76 2.40 -11.95
CA SER A 24 -13.06 2.76 -10.72
C SER A 24 -13.77 2.24 -9.47
N THR A 25 -12.99 1.95 -8.45
CA THR A 25 -13.46 1.76 -7.07
C THR A 25 -12.79 2.80 -6.19
N VAL A 26 -13.59 3.53 -5.44
CA VAL A 26 -13.13 4.54 -4.48
C VAL A 26 -13.49 4.07 -3.08
N GLY A 27 -12.55 4.17 -2.15
CA GLY A 27 -12.82 3.91 -0.73
C GLY A 27 -13.93 4.83 -0.20
N ASP A 28 -14.64 4.36 0.82
CA ASP A 28 -15.86 4.94 1.41
C ASP A 28 -15.93 6.49 1.36
N MET A 29 -17.00 7.00 0.78
CA MET A 29 -17.29 8.43 0.58
C MET A 29 -17.76 9.16 1.84
N THR A 30 -18.02 8.44 2.94
CA THR A 30 -18.63 8.98 4.16
C THR A 30 -17.66 9.70 5.11
N VAL A 31 -16.36 9.64 4.84
CA VAL A 31 -15.34 10.31 5.65
C VAL A 31 -14.94 11.60 4.95
N ASP A 32 -14.97 12.71 5.66
CA ASP A 32 -14.54 14.06 5.23
C ASP A 32 -13.03 14.18 4.91
N SER A 33 -12.43 13.13 4.37
CA SER A 33 -11.04 13.10 4.00
C SER A 33 -10.85 13.25 2.50
N HIS A 34 -10.06 14.20 2.09
CA HIS A 34 -9.72 14.47 0.70
C HIS A 34 -8.81 13.39 0.08
N ASN A 35 -8.13 12.58 0.91
CA ASN A 35 -7.25 11.51 0.47
C ASN A 35 -7.96 10.16 0.52
N ARG A 36 -8.05 9.46 -0.60
CA ARG A 36 -8.78 8.20 -0.73
C ARG A 36 -7.94 7.15 -1.43
N VAL A 37 -8.10 5.90 -1.04
CA VAL A 37 -7.58 4.75 -1.80
C VAL A 37 -8.48 4.55 -3.01
N VAL A 38 -7.89 4.49 -4.20
CA VAL A 38 -8.62 4.35 -5.47
C VAL A 38 -8.00 3.24 -6.31
N THR A 39 -8.84 2.40 -6.89
CA THR A 39 -8.46 1.46 -7.95
C THR A 39 -9.08 1.94 -9.26
N LEU A 40 -8.24 2.15 -10.27
CA LEU A 40 -8.66 2.48 -11.64
C LEU A 40 -8.43 1.27 -12.54
N SER A 41 -9.35 0.98 -13.44
CA SER A 41 -9.27 -0.17 -14.33
C SER A 41 -9.75 0.14 -15.74
N LYS A 42 -9.04 -0.41 -16.73
CA LYS A 42 -9.51 -0.48 -18.13
C LYS A 42 -10.53 -1.61 -18.31
N TYR A 43 -10.49 -2.60 -17.43
CA TYR A 43 -11.38 -3.77 -17.44
C TYR A 43 -12.56 -3.56 -16.50
N LYS A 44 -13.68 -4.23 -16.81
CA LYS A 44 -14.91 -4.09 -16.03
C LYS A 44 -14.73 -4.54 -14.59
N ILE A 45 -15.11 -3.69 -13.64
CA ILE A 45 -15.24 -4.02 -12.23
C ILE A 45 -16.68 -4.51 -12.00
N VAL A 46 -16.85 -5.75 -11.56
CA VAL A 46 -18.17 -6.38 -11.36
C VAL A 46 -18.59 -6.39 -9.91
N LYS A 47 -17.65 -6.27 -8.99
CA LYS A 47 -17.90 -6.16 -7.55
C LYS A 47 -16.80 -5.36 -6.89
N SER A 48 -17.14 -4.60 -5.87
CA SER A 48 -16.15 -3.88 -5.06
C SER A 48 -16.65 -3.71 -3.63
N GLY A 49 -15.74 -3.37 -2.73
CA GLY A 49 -16.06 -3.11 -1.34
C GLY A 49 -14.84 -2.76 -0.50
N VAL A 50 -15.07 -2.60 0.79
CA VAL A 50 -14.02 -2.34 1.78
C VAL A 50 -13.54 -3.68 2.33
N ALA A 51 -12.23 -3.92 2.26
CA ALA A 51 -11.57 -5.09 2.85
C ALA A 51 -11.19 -4.82 4.31
N SER A 52 -10.74 -3.60 4.63
CA SER A 52 -10.46 -3.17 6.01
C SER A 52 -10.59 -1.67 6.18
N LYS A 53 -10.93 -1.24 7.40
CA LYS A 53 -11.01 0.16 7.83
C LYS A 53 -10.00 0.42 8.93
N GLY A 54 -9.01 1.27 8.66
CA GLY A 54 -8.12 1.84 9.66
C GLY A 54 -8.64 3.18 10.20
N ARG A 55 -7.77 3.97 10.78
CA ARG A 55 -8.09 5.35 11.20
C ARG A 55 -7.96 6.33 10.03
N GLY A 56 -8.83 7.33 9.98
CA GLY A 56 -8.78 8.39 8.97
C GLY A 56 -8.83 7.81 7.56
N ASN A 57 -7.79 8.04 6.78
CA ASN A 57 -7.69 7.65 5.36
C ASN A 57 -7.13 6.24 5.15
N ASN A 58 -6.67 5.57 6.22
CA ASN A 58 -6.12 4.22 6.11
C ASN A 58 -7.22 3.23 5.81
N ARG A 59 -7.12 2.55 4.68
CA ARG A 59 -8.12 1.60 4.19
C ARG A 59 -7.50 0.54 3.31
N ALA A 60 -8.18 -0.59 3.22
CA ALA A 60 -8.03 -1.53 2.12
C ALA A 60 -9.38 -1.69 1.42
N ILE A 61 -9.37 -1.57 0.09
CA ILE A 61 -10.54 -1.80 -0.76
C ILE A 61 -10.28 -2.99 -1.67
N TYR A 62 -11.33 -3.67 -2.09
CA TYR A 62 -11.19 -4.70 -3.11
C TYR A 62 -12.04 -4.37 -4.35
N SER A 63 -11.57 -4.86 -5.48
CA SER A 63 -12.25 -4.78 -6.77
C SER A 63 -12.16 -6.12 -7.48
N ASP A 64 -13.28 -6.70 -7.86
CA ASP A 64 -13.33 -7.89 -8.69
C ASP A 64 -13.37 -7.44 -10.16
N ILE A 65 -12.27 -7.68 -10.86
CA ILE A 65 -12.00 -7.18 -12.21
C ILE A 65 -12.08 -8.36 -13.19
N VAL A 66 -12.87 -8.21 -14.26
CA VAL A 66 -13.00 -9.22 -15.30
C VAL A 66 -11.92 -9.02 -16.35
N VAL A 67 -11.07 -10.04 -16.55
CA VAL A 67 -10.00 -10.05 -17.54
C VAL A 67 -10.18 -11.29 -18.42
N GLY A 68 -10.66 -11.12 -19.64
CA GLY A 68 -11.04 -12.25 -20.50
C GLY A 68 -12.20 -13.05 -19.91
N CYS A 69 -11.97 -14.33 -19.65
CA CYS A 69 -12.93 -15.25 -19.02
C CYS A 69 -12.74 -15.34 -17.48
N ASP A 70 -11.72 -14.70 -16.94
CA ASP A 70 -11.36 -14.77 -15.53
C ASP A 70 -11.87 -13.56 -14.75
N THR A 71 -12.04 -13.77 -13.45
CA THR A 71 -12.26 -12.67 -12.49
C THR A 71 -11.12 -12.67 -11.49
N ILE A 72 -10.48 -11.50 -11.34
CA ILE A 72 -9.36 -11.29 -10.44
C ILE A 72 -9.80 -10.33 -9.34
N ARG A 73 -9.59 -10.69 -8.08
CA ARG A 73 -9.75 -9.77 -6.97
C ARG A 73 -8.45 -9.01 -6.74
N VAL A 74 -8.50 -7.71 -6.92
CA VAL A 74 -7.42 -6.80 -6.56
C VAL A 74 -7.77 -6.13 -5.24
N ILE A 75 -6.95 -6.34 -4.21
CA ILE A 75 -7.03 -5.65 -2.93
C ILE A 75 -6.00 -4.53 -2.96
N ASN A 76 -6.45 -3.29 -2.85
CA ASN A 76 -5.62 -2.10 -2.82
C ASN A 76 -5.60 -1.56 -1.38
N ALA A 77 -4.43 -1.61 -0.74
CA ALA A 77 -4.28 -1.31 0.68
C ALA A 77 -3.42 -0.05 0.91
N HIS A 78 -3.88 0.81 1.80
CA HIS A 78 -3.08 1.84 2.44
C HIS A 78 -3.24 1.65 3.94
N LEU A 79 -2.28 0.96 4.55
CA LEU A 79 -2.32 0.61 5.97
C LEU A 79 -1.93 1.81 6.85
N ALA A 80 -2.15 1.68 8.16
CA ALA A 80 -1.91 2.77 9.10
C ALA A 80 -0.44 3.23 9.09
N SER A 81 -0.23 4.51 8.74
CA SER A 81 1.09 5.13 8.75
C SER A 81 1.61 5.34 10.17
N ASN A 82 2.91 5.29 10.36
CA ASN A 82 3.55 5.63 11.63
C ASN A 82 3.43 7.11 11.99
N HIS A 83 2.99 7.96 11.04
CA HIS A 83 2.88 9.41 11.21
C HIS A 83 4.16 10.06 11.81
N ILE A 84 5.32 9.59 11.32
CA ILE A 84 6.60 10.20 11.67
C ILE A 84 6.67 11.54 10.93
N SER A 85 6.48 12.64 11.69
CA SER A 85 6.47 14.00 11.13
C SER A 85 7.89 14.45 10.75
N TYR A 86 7.97 15.52 9.96
CA TYR A 86 9.27 16.16 9.66
C TYR A 86 10.02 16.57 10.92
N THR A 87 9.31 17.05 11.94
CA THR A 87 9.89 17.36 13.25
C THR A 87 10.43 16.14 13.97
N ASP A 88 9.71 15.01 13.94
CA ASP A 88 10.19 13.74 14.50
C ASP A 88 11.49 13.30 13.79
N LYS A 89 11.58 13.48 12.46
CA LYS A 89 12.79 13.15 11.66
C LYS A 89 13.98 14.02 12.03
N GLN A 90 13.79 15.33 12.15
CA GLN A 90 14.84 16.25 12.61
C GLN A 90 15.30 15.91 14.02
N GLU A 91 14.40 15.47 14.89
CA GLU A 91 14.71 15.04 16.23
C GLU A 91 15.54 13.75 16.26
N ILE A 92 15.21 12.77 15.41
CA ILE A 92 15.99 11.54 15.24
C ILE A 92 17.40 11.87 14.73
N ASP A 93 17.52 12.76 13.76
CA ASP A 93 18.81 13.21 13.24
C ASP A 93 19.64 13.92 14.32
N SER A 94 19.01 14.79 15.13
CA SER A 94 19.67 15.48 16.23
C SER A 94 20.15 14.56 17.36
N ILE A 95 19.53 13.38 17.54
CA ILE A 95 19.99 12.35 18.47
C ILE A 95 21.34 11.80 18.01
N SER A 96 21.51 11.57 16.71
CA SER A 96 22.77 11.07 16.12
C SER A 96 23.92 12.07 16.24
N HIS A 97 23.62 13.38 16.41
CA HIS A 97 24.58 14.47 16.50
C HIS A 97 24.86 14.96 17.95
N GLY A 98 24.54 14.17 18.98
CA GLY A 98 25.01 14.39 20.35
C GLY A 98 24.02 15.12 21.29
N MET A 99 22.75 14.88 21.15
CA MET A 99 21.73 15.38 22.10
C MET A 99 21.90 14.80 23.51
N LYS A 100 21.54 15.58 24.54
CA LYS A 100 21.60 15.15 25.97
C LYS A 100 20.72 13.92 26.20
N VAL A 101 21.24 12.90 26.89
CA VAL A 101 20.66 11.58 27.13
C VAL A 101 19.22 11.61 27.69
N GLU A 102 18.91 12.57 28.59
CA GLU A 102 17.57 12.69 29.17
C GLU A 102 16.51 13.06 28.14
N LYS A 103 16.80 14.02 27.25
CA LYS A 103 15.89 14.39 26.15
C LYS A 103 15.72 13.29 25.12
N VAL A 104 16.75 12.45 24.93
CA VAL A 104 16.70 11.29 24.03
C VAL A 104 15.69 10.27 24.52
N LYS A 105 15.65 9.96 25.83
CA LYS A 105 14.71 8.98 26.40
C LYS A 105 13.24 9.38 26.21
N ASP A 106 12.91 10.63 26.49
CA ASP A 106 11.53 11.13 26.36
C ASP A 106 11.07 11.09 24.90
N LYS A 107 11.95 11.42 23.95
CA LYS A 107 11.67 11.38 22.53
C LYS A 107 11.50 9.96 22.01
N ILE A 108 12.39 9.04 22.37
CA ILE A 108 12.26 7.61 22.02
C ILE A 108 10.93 7.07 22.55
N HIS A 109 10.55 7.39 23.79
CA HIS A 109 9.28 6.91 24.36
C HIS A 109 8.06 7.48 23.62
N THR A 110 8.10 8.72 23.16
CA THR A 110 7.02 9.34 22.39
C THR A 110 6.90 8.70 21.00
N LEU A 111 8.03 8.46 20.31
CA LEU A 111 8.08 7.77 19.03
C LEU A 111 7.61 6.32 19.16
N ASP A 112 8.06 5.61 20.16
CA ASP A 112 7.66 4.23 20.45
C ASP A 112 6.14 4.12 20.64
N LYS A 113 5.51 5.01 21.38
CA LYS A 113 4.06 5.06 21.54
C LYS A 113 3.33 5.29 20.21
N LYS A 114 3.83 6.22 19.36
CA LYS A 114 3.24 6.47 18.04
C LYS A 114 3.31 5.23 17.18
N VAL A 115 4.49 4.63 17.08
CA VAL A 115 4.72 3.42 16.27
C VAL A 115 3.89 2.25 16.77
N SER A 116 3.90 1.99 18.07
CA SER A 116 3.15 0.89 18.70
C SER A 116 1.64 1.01 18.49
N ASN A 117 1.06 2.20 18.68
CA ASN A 117 -0.37 2.42 18.47
C ASN A 117 -0.78 2.17 17.01
N ASN A 118 0.02 2.63 16.06
CA ASN A 118 -0.28 2.44 14.64
C ASN A 118 -0.02 0.99 14.20
N TYR A 119 0.93 0.31 14.85
CA TYR A 119 1.19 -1.11 14.60
C TYR A 119 -0.03 -1.98 14.95
N VAL A 120 -0.68 -1.75 16.09
CA VAL A 120 -1.92 -2.47 16.47
C VAL A 120 -3.02 -2.27 15.43
N ILE A 121 -3.14 -1.04 14.89
CA ILE A 121 -4.13 -0.77 13.84
C ILE A 121 -3.76 -1.52 12.54
N ARG A 122 -2.47 -1.52 12.16
CA ARG A 122 -1.99 -2.27 10.98
C ARG A 122 -2.22 -3.77 11.13
N GLU A 123 -1.96 -4.33 12.32
CA GLU A 123 -2.22 -5.72 12.63
C GLU A 123 -3.69 -6.08 12.43
N GLN A 124 -4.62 -5.25 12.95
CA GLN A 124 -6.06 -5.45 12.73
C GLN A 124 -6.40 -5.40 11.23
N MET A 125 -5.86 -4.41 10.51
CA MET A 125 -6.08 -4.29 9.06
C MET A 125 -5.53 -5.49 8.30
N ALA A 126 -4.37 -6.03 8.70
CA ALA A 126 -3.79 -7.24 8.11
C ALA A 126 -4.67 -8.47 8.34
N ASN A 127 -5.24 -8.63 9.54
CA ASN A 127 -6.17 -9.71 9.87
C ASN A 127 -7.46 -9.63 9.04
N ASP A 128 -7.99 -8.42 8.84
CA ASP A 128 -9.16 -8.19 7.99
C ASP A 128 -8.88 -8.58 6.53
N ILE A 129 -7.72 -8.13 5.99
CA ILE A 129 -7.29 -8.45 4.62
C ILE A 129 -7.10 -9.97 4.45
N ASP A 130 -6.41 -10.63 5.38
CA ASP A 130 -6.22 -12.08 5.36
C ASP A 130 -7.57 -12.82 5.35
N SER A 131 -8.54 -12.35 6.14
CA SER A 131 -9.90 -12.91 6.17
C SER A 131 -10.61 -12.74 4.82
N VAL A 132 -10.44 -11.59 4.15
CA VAL A 132 -11.00 -11.36 2.81
C VAL A 132 -10.33 -12.27 1.78
N ILE A 133 -9.01 -12.46 1.85
CA ILE A 133 -8.26 -13.37 0.97
C ILE A 133 -8.77 -14.81 1.16
N ALA A 134 -8.89 -15.26 2.41
CA ALA A 134 -9.33 -16.62 2.75
C ALA A 134 -10.75 -16.94 2.27
N GLN A 135 -11.66 -15.96 2.25
CA GLN A 135 -13.04 -16.09 1.78
C GLN A 135 -13.17 -15.94 0.25
N THR A 136 -12.11 -15.53 -0.44
CA THR A 136 -12.14 -15.27 -1.87
C THR A 136 -11.97 -16.57 -2.66
N LYS A 137 -12.86 -16.79 -3.63
CA LYS A 137 -12.82 -17.95 -4.53
C LYS A 137 -12.13 -17.67 -5.87
N THR A 138 -11.91 -16.43 -6.18
CA THR A 138 -11.20 -15.97 -7.39
C THR A 138 -9.72 -15.76 -7.07
N ARG A 139 -8.92 -15.62 -8.13
CA ARG A 139 -7.49 -15.25 -8.00
C ARG A 139 -7.33 -13.90 -7.32
N VAL A 140 -6.32 -13.76 -6.45
CA VAL A 140 -6.10 -12.56 -5.64
C VAL A 140 -4.74 -11.93 -5.94
N ILE A 141 -4.76 -10.61 -6.07
CA ILE A 141 -3.58 -9.74 -6.01
C ILE A 141 -3.82 -8.76 -4.86
N VAL A 142 -2.81 -8.55 -4.02
CA VAL A 142 -2.81 -7.51 -2.99
C VAL A 142 -1.70 -6.53 -3.31
N CYS A 143 -2.03 -5.24 -3.39
CA CYS A 143 -1.03 -4.22 -3.67
C CYS A 143 -1.28 -2.96 -2.85
N GLY A 144 -0.23 -2.18 -2.64
CA GLY A 144 -0.35 -0.88 -1.98
C GLY A 144 0.74 -0.59 -0.97
N ASP A 145 0.56 0.51 -0.25
CA ASP A 145 1.42 0.91 0.85
C ASP A 145 1.00 0.19 2.14
N PHE A 146 1.83 -0.76 2.57
CA PHE A 146 1.60 -1.46 3.83
C PHE A 146 2.11 -0.68 5.03
N ASN A 147 2.85 0.42 4.80
CA ASN A 147 3.54 1.16 5.85
C ASN A 147 4.40 0.28 6.77
N ASP A 148 4.82 -0.87 6.23
CA ASP A 148 5.59 -1.87 6.95
C ASP A 148 6.54 -2.64 6.02
N VAL A 149 7.62 -3.15 6.59
CA VAL A 149 8.71 -3.81 5.86
C VAL A 149 8.46 -5.32 5.70
N PRO A 150 9.14 -6.00 4.72
CA PRO A 150 8.91 -7.42 4.45
C PRO A 150 9.16 -8.38 5.62
N VAL A 151 9.95 -7.97 6.63
CA VAL A 151 10.23 -8.79 7.82
C VAL A 151 9.18 -8.65 8.92
N SER A 152 8.16 -7.81 8.72
CA SER A 152 7.15 -7.54 9.73
C SER A 152 6.08 -8.64 9.81
N TYR A 153 5.45 -8.77 10.99
CA TYR A 153 4.28 -9.64 11.16
C TYR A 153 3.14 -9.26 10.21
N VAL A 154 2.87 -7.96 10.03
CA VAL A 154 1.81 -7.42 9.17
C VAL A 154 1.98 -7.89 7.73
N PHE A 155 3.20 -7.77 7.20
CA PHE A 155 3.53 -8.25 5.86
C PHE A 155 3.32 -9.77 5.73
N HIS A 156 3.89 -10.55 6.67
CA HIS A 156 3.77 -12.00 6.65
C HIS A 156 2.32 -12.47 6.84
N LYS A 157 1.53 -11.75 7.63
CA LYS A 157 0.12 -12.05 7.84
C LYS A 157 -0.70 -11.91 6.55
N ILE A 158 -0.45 -10.85 5.76
CA ILE A 158 -1.12 -10.64 4.47
C ILE A 158 -0.61 -11.63 3.42
N LYS A 159 0.70 -11.85 3.37
CA LYS A 159 1.33 -12.78 2.42
C LYS A 159 0.82 -14.21 2.60
N GLY A 160 0.78 -14.69 3.84
CA GLY A 160 0.47 -16.09 4.12
C GLY A 160 1.41 -17.04 3.39
N GLU A 161 0.95 -18.28 3.17
CA GLU A 161 1.74 -19.32 2.49
C GLU A 161 1.47 -19.39 0.97
N ARG A 162 0.38 -18.80 0.51
CA ARG A 162 -0.11 -18.93 -0.88
C ARG A 162 0.26 -17.78 -1.81
N MET A 163 0.90 -16.75 -1.29
CA MET A 163 1.25 -15.58 -2.10
C MET A 163 2.77 -15.42 -2.23
N SER A 164 3.20 -15.07 -3.44
CA SER A 164 4.54 -14.60 -3.76
C SER A 164 4.60 -13.08 -3.78
N VAL A 165 5.81 -12.56 -3.74
CA VAL A 165 6.11 -11.13 -3.75
C VAL A 165 6.75 -10.78 -5.08
N ALA A 166 6.18 -9.82 -5.81
CA ALA A 166 6.63 -9.49 -7.17
C ALA A 166 8.12 -9.07 -7.22
N ASN A 167 8.58 -8.30 -6.24
CA ASN A 167 9.96 -7.83 -6.19
C ASN A 167 10.99 -8.88 -5.74
N GLU A 168 10.56 -10.01 -5.15
CA GLU A 168 11.48 -11.11 -4.78
C GLU A 168 11.91 -11.90 -6.02
N GLU A 169 11.11 -11.97 -7.06
CA GLU A 169 11.44 -12.70 -8.29
C GLU A 169 12.35 -11.92 -9.23
N PHE A 170 12.16 -10.60 -9.34
CA PHE A 170 12.86 -9.75 -10.32
C PHE A 170 13.69 -8.63 -9.69
N GLY A 171 13.59 -8.45 -8.38
CA GLY A 171 14.28 -7.37 -7.68
C GLY A 171 15.68 -7.76 -7.23
N TRP A 172 16.71 -7.08 -7.78
CA TRP A 172 18.08 -7.20 -7.30
C TRP A 172 18.39 -6.08 -6.29
N GLY A 173 18.96 -6.46 -5.13
CA GLY A 173 19.41 -5.53 -4.10
C GLY A 173 18.29 -4.97 -3.22
N TYR A 174 18.59 -3.87 -2.52
CA TYR A 174 17.64 -3.24 -1.60
C TYR A 174 16.62 -2.39 -2.37
N ASN A 175 15.42 -2.93 -2.56
CA ASN A 175 14.32 -2.32 -3.30
C ASN A 175 13.45 -1.43 -2.41
N TYR A 176 14.00 -0.30 -1.90
CA TYR A 176 13.17 0.66 -1.17
C TYR A 176 12.16 1.35 -2.10
N THR A 177 10.95 1.51 -1.63
CA THR A 177 9.88 2.24 -2.31
C THR A 177 9.68 3.63 -1.72
N PHE A 178 9.86 3.79 -0.41
CA PHE A 178 9.87 5.07 0.29
C PHE A 178 11.29 5.65 0.35
N ARG A 179 11.46 6.95 0.00
CA ARG A 179 12.77 7.57 -0.25
C ARG A 179 13.01 8.88 0.48
N GLU A 180 12.46 9.08 1.63
CA GLU A 180 12.70 10.31 2.39
C GLU A 180 13.84 10.11 3.41
N ALA A 181 14.93 10.86 3.23
CA ALA A 181 16.09 10.77 4.12
C ALA A 181 15.73 11.09 5.58
N PRO A 182 16.30 10.38 6.56
CA PRO A 182 17.28 9.30 6.44
C PRO A 182 16.67 7.92 6.16
N PHE A 183 15.37 7.83 5.88
CA PHE A 183 14.63 6.59 5.77
C PHE A 183 14.45 6.15 4.31
N TYR A 184 14.88 4.94 4.03
CA TYR A 184 14.72 4.28 2.73
C TYR A 184 14.13 2.90 3.00
N PHE A 185 12.79 2.77 2.90
CA PHE A 185 12.09 1.53 3.24
C PHE A 185 11.37 0.93 2.04
N CYS A 186 11.33 -0.39 1.98
CA CYS A 186 10.43 -1.13 1.09
C CYS A 186 9.11 -1.32 1.85
N ILE A 187 8.13 -0.48 1.60
CA ILE A 187 6.82 -0.48 2.28
C ILE A 187 5.63 -0.55 1.33
N ASP A 188 5.87 -0.35 0.03
CA ASP A 188 4.90 -0.59 -1.02
C ASP A 188 5.14 -1.98 -1.62
N HIS A 189 4.11 -2.81 -1.65
CA HIS A 189 4.22 -4.21 -2.04
C HIS A 189 3.18 -4.59 -3.09
N ILE A 190 3.53 -5.58 -3.93
CA ILE A 190 2.61 -6.30 -4.80
C ILE A 190 2.78 -7.79 -4.49
N LEU A 191 1.71 -8.39 -3.93
CA LEU A 191 1.60 -9.80 -3.62
C LEU A 191 0.60 -10.44 -4.58
N TYR A 192 0.83 -11.67 -5.00
CA TYR A 192 -0.05 -12.40 -5.91
C TYR A 192 -0.10 -13.89 -5.58
N GLN A 193 -1.23 -14.52 -5.82
CA GLN A 193 -1.37 -15.96 -5.59
C GLN A 193 -0.54 -16.75 -6.60
N THR A 194 0.32 -17.65 -6.10
CA THR A 194 1.25 -18.46 -6.89
C THR A 194 0.57 -19.48 -7.81
N ASP A 195 -0.59 -19.98 -7.41
CA ASP A 195 -1.42 -20.89 -8.21
C ASP A 195 -2.29 -20.17 -9.25
N GLY A 196 -2.40 -18.85 -9.13
CA GLY A 196 -3.23 -18.01 -10.01
C GLY A 196 -2.46 -17.28 -11.10
N PHE A 197 -1.17 -17.00 -10.89
CA PHE A 197 -0.40 -16.12 -11.77
C PHE A 197 1.05 -16.59 -11.92
N ASP A 198 1.63 -16.26 -13.09
CA ASP A 198 3.08 -16.19 -13.30
C ASP A 198 3.49 -14.73 -13.38
N CYS A 199 4.44 -14.31 -12.54
CA CYS A 199 5.05 -13.00 -12.64
C CYS A 199 6.02 -12.99 -13.84
N LEU A 200 5.84 -12.04 -14.74
CA LEU A 200 6.65 -11.93 -15.95
C LEU A 200 7.71 -10.83 -15.83
N ASP A 201 7.38 -9.78 -15.09
CA ASP A 201 8.28 -8.65 -14.86
C ASP A 201 7.82 -7.83 -13.65
N TYR A 202 8.79 -7.18 -12.99
CA TYR A 202 8.56 -6.22 -11.92
C TYR A 202 9.51 -5.04 -12.08
N GLU A 203 8.97 -3.84 -12.06
CA GLU A 203 9.74 -2.61 -12.13
C GLU A 203 9.33 -1.63 -11.02
N ARG A 204 10.31 -1.01 -10.41
CA ARG A 204 10.14 0.15 -9.55
C ARG A 204 10.58 1.41 -10.30
N LEU A 205 9.61 2.26 -10.62
CA LEU A 205 9.86 3.46 -11.43
C LEU A 205 10.50 4.58 -10.59
N LYS A 206 11.75 4.90 -10.88
CA LYS A 206 12.49 5.97 -10.20
C LYS A 206 12.09 7.33 -10.77
N VAL A 207 10.98 7.88 -10.29
CA VAL A 207 10.45 9.18 -10.71
C VAL A 207 10.49 10.20 -9.55
N PRO A 208 10.68 11.51 -9.80
CA PRO A 208 10.89 12.50 -8.75
C PRO A 208 9.59 13.13 -8.21
N TYR A 209 8.41 12.60 -8.57
CA TYR A 209 7.13 13.26 -8.32
C TYR A 209 6.49 12.93 -6.96
N SER A 210 7.05 11.98 -6.22
CA SER A 210 6.56 11.55 -4.91
C SER A 210 7.73 11.11 -4.04
N ASP A 211 7.53 11.06 -2.74
CA ASP A 211 8.41 10.39 -1.77
C ASP A 211 8.31 8.86 -1.83
N HIS A 212 7.31 8.33 -2.56
CA HIS A 212 7.23 6.92 -2.93
C HIS A 212 7.55 6.70 -4.41
N TYR A 213 8.26 5.61 -4.70
CA TYR A 213 8.45 5.12 -6.06
C TYR A 213 7.29 4.20 -6.46
N PRO A 214 6.61 4.46 -7.59
CA PRO A 214 5.60 3.55 -8.11
C PRO A 214 6.21 2.19 -8.45
N SER A 215 5.50 1.13 -8.08
CA SER A 215 5.82 -0.24 -8.44
C SER A 215 4.86 -0.75 -9.52
N MET A 216 5.39 -1.46 -10.49
CA MET A 216 4.66 -2.06 -11.60
C MET A 216 4.98 -3.54 -11.68
N MET A 217 3.96 -4.36 -11.95
CA MET A 217 4.10 -5.79 -12.17
C MET A 217 3.40 -6.17 -13.46
N GLN A 218 4.06 -7.01 -14.27
CA GLN A 218 3.44 -7.70 -15.39
C GLN A 218 3.26 -9.17 -15.04
N PHE A 219 2.08 -9.73 -15.33
CA PHE A 219 1.77 -11.13 -15.04
C PHE A 219 0.92 -11.77 -16.13
N SER A 220 0.98 -13.09 -16.22
CA SER A 220 0.02 -13.92 -16.94
C SER A 220 -0.88 -14.67 -15.96
N ILE A 221 -2.11 -14.94 -16.40
CA ILE A 221 -3.07 -15.75 -15.64
C ILE A 221 -2.78 -17.22 -15.97
N LYS A 222 -2.56 -18.04 -14.95
CA LYS A 222 -2.41 -19.50 -15.12
C LYS A 222 -3.74 -20.12 -15.57
N GLN A 223 -3.65 -21.06 -16.49
CA GLN A 223 -4.81 -21.84 -16.96
C GLN A 223 -5.13 -23.00 -16.03
#